data_4e27b50eb7ac505f786751b729b4858c
#
_entry.id   4e27b50eb7ac505f786751b729b4858c
#
_cell.length_a   1.000
_cell.length_b   1.000
_cell.length_c   1.000
_cell.angle_alpha   90.00
_cell.angle_beta   90.00
_cell.angle_gamma   90.00
#
_symmetry.space_group_name_H-M   'P 1'
#
loop_
_entity.id
_entity.type
_entity.pdbx_description
1 polymer ?
#
loop_
_entity_poly.entity_id
_entity_poly.type
_entity_poly.pdbx_seq_one_letter_code
_entity_poly.pdbx_strand_id
1 'polypeptide(L)'
;MTKPHCQLLRQERVDEFNRVAANETPDLADANLRGCDLRAADLKTADLRGAYLRAADLRGVDLSSAMLDGASIHEAKVSGVLFPADFDAAEIRLSIEYGTRLRSVVSRAKAIGATHQLTTSEV
;
A
#
# COMPACT_ATOMS: atom_id res chain seq x y z
N MET A 1 -14.94 11.71 6.26
CA MET A 1 -15.91 10.66 5.96
C MET A 1 -15.19 9.38 5.58
N THR A 2 -15.63 8.26 6.12
CA THR A 2 -14.99 6.97 5.85
C THR A 2 -15.47 6.43 4.51
N LYS A 3 -14.53 5.98 3.69
CA LYS A 3 -14.87 5.39 2.39
C LYS A 3 -15.57 4.04 2.59
N PRO A 4 -16.53 3.70 1.73
CA PRO A 4 -17.26 2.44 1.87
C PRO A 4 -16.37 1.20 1.90
N HIS A 5 -15.35 1.14 1.04
CA HIS A 5 -14.44 0.00 1.01
C HIS A 5 -13.68 -0.16 2.33
N CYS A 6 -13.22 0.95 2.88
CA CYS A 6 -12.52 0.94 4.16
C CYS A 6 -13.45 0.48 5.27
N GLN A 7 -14.68 0.93 5.25
CA GLN A 7 -15.65 0.58 6.28
C GLN A 7 -15.93 -0.92 6.31
N LEU A 8 -16.03 -1.55 5.15
CA LEU A 8 -16.23 -3.00 5.08
C LEU A 8 -15.08 -3.75 5.75
N LEU A 9 -13.85 -3.33 5.50
CA LEU A 9 -12.68 -3.97 6.08
C LEU A 9 -12.61 -3.73 7.58
N ARG A 10 -12.92 -2.55 8.04
CA ARG A 10 -12.89 -2.24 9.48
C ARG A 10 -13.98 -2.97 10.24
N GLN A 11 -15.08 -3.30 9.59
CA GLN A 11 -16.18 -4.07 10.18
C GLN A 11 -15.99 -5.57 10.00
N GLU A 12 -14.84 -5.99 9.49
CA GLU A 12 -14.51 -7.40 9.26
C GLU A 12 -15.46 -8.07 8.28
N ARG A 13 -16.03 -7.29 7.37
CA ARG A 13 -16.92 -7.80 6.33
C ARG A 13 -16.13 -8.08 5.05
N VAL A 14 -15.14 -8.95 5.19
CA VAL A 14 -14.18 -9.22 4.11
C VAL A 14 -14.83 -9.87 2.90
N ASP A 15 -15.81 -10.75 3.12
CA ASP A 15 -16.50 -11.41 2.00
C ASP A 15 -17.21 -10.38 1.12
N GLU A 16 -17.87 -9.41 1.74
CA GLU A 16 -18.51 -8.34 0.99
C GLU A 16 -17.49 -7.48 0.28
N PHE A 17 -16.39 -7.16 0.96
CA PHE A 17 -15.32 -6.41 0.36
C PHE A 17 -14.79 -7.13 -0.90
N ASN A 18 -14.57 -8.43 -0.80
CA ASN A 18 -14.04 -9.20 -1.92
C ASN A 18 -15.00 -9.25 -3.10
N ARG A 19 -16.30 -9.28 -2.83
CA ARG A 19 -17.28 -9.21 -3.90
C ARG A 19 -17.22 -7.89 -4.64
N VAL A 20 -17.05 -6.81 -3.90
CA VAL A 20 -16.89 -5.48 -4.52
C VAL A 20 -15.59 -5.41 -5.30
N ALA A 21 -14.51 -5.91 -4.73
CA ALA A 21 -13.19 -5.89 -5.36
C ALA A 21 -13.14 -6.70 -6.65
N ALA A 22 -14.00 -7.69 -6.80
CA ALA A 22 -14.06 -8.49 -8.02
C ALA A 22 -14.59 -7.69 -9.21
N ASN A 23 -15.33 -6.63 -8.95
CA ASN A 23 -16.00 -5.85 -9.99
C ASN A 23 -15.42 -4.45 -10.18
N GLU A 24 -14.70 -3.94 -9.20
CA GLU A 24 -14.13 -2.60 -9.29
C GLU A 24 -12.86 -2.52 -8.46
N THR A 25 -12.01 -1.55 -8.78
CA THR A 25 -10.80 -1.30 -8.02
C THR A 25 -11.18 -0.74 -6.65
N PRO A 26 -10.80 -1.41 -5.55
CA PRO A 26 -11.11 -0.88 -4.24
C PRO A 26 -10.42 0.46 -3.99
N ASP A 27 -11.18 1.45 -3.57
CA ASP A 27 -10.66 2.77 -3.24
C ASP A 27 -10.37 2.82 -1.73
N LEU A 28 -9.11 2.64 -1.41
CA LEU A 28 -8.63 2.67 -0.03
C LEU A 28 -7.58 3.77 0.15
N ALA A 29 -7.55 4.74 -0.77
CA ALA A 29 -6.61 5.84 -0.67
C ALA A 29 -6.85 6.60 0.63
N ASP A 30 -5.76 6.85 1.36
CA ASP A 30 -5.78 7.54 2.65
C ASP A 30 -6.62 6.84 3.73
N ALA A 31 -7.00 5.58 3.51
CA ALA A 31 -7.84 4.86 4.45
C ALA A 31 -7.08 4.52 5.73
N ASN A 32 -7.78 4.57 6.85
CA ASN A 32 -7.23 4.13 8.13
C ASN A 32 -7.56 2.64 8.32
N LEU A 33 -6.58 1.81 8.04
CA LEU A 33 -6.69 0.35 8.17
C LEU A 33 -5.84 -0.19 9.32
N ARG A 34 -5.53 0.66 10.28
CA ARG A 34 -4.71 0.28 11.43
C ARG A 34 -5.27 -0.95 12.12
N GLY A 35 -4.40 -1.93 12.33
CA GLY A 35 -4.74 -3.13 13.09
C GLY A 35 -5.71 -4.08 12.40
N CYS A 36 -6.11 -3.82 11.17
CA CYS A 36 -7.05 -4.69 10.46
C CYS A 36 -6.41 -6.01 10.08
N ASP A 37 -7.19 -7.08 10.16
CA ASP A 37 -6.78 -8.37 9.64
C ASP A 37 -7.17 -8.41 8.17
N LEU A 38 -6.19 -8.28 7.29
CA LEU A 38 -6.41 -8.19 5.86
C LEU A 38 -5.98 -9.45 5.11
N ARG A 39 -5.68 -10.53 5.83
CA ARG A 39 -5.15 -11.74 5.22
C ARG A 39 -6.06 -12.34 4.15
N ALA A 40 -7.35 -12.24 4.32
CA ALA A 40 -8.31 -12.80 3.37
C ALA A 40 -8.85 -11.76 2.38
N ALA A 41 -8.40 -10.51 2.47
CA ALA A 41 -8.90 -9.44 1.61
C ALA A 41 -8.24 -9.46 0.24
N ASP A 42 -9.02 -9.27 -0.80
CA ASP A 42 -8.51 -9.15 -2.16
C ASP A 42 -8.06 -7.71 -2.40
N LEU A 43 -6.78 -7.48 -2.18
CA LEU A 43 -6.18 -6.15 -2.32
C LEU A 43 -5.28 -6.04 -3.54
N LYS A 44 -5.33 -7.03 -4.42
CA LYS A 44 -4.35 -7.12 -5.51
C LYS A 44 -4.28 -5.88 -6.38
N THR A 45 -5.41 -5.25 -6.65
CA THR A 45 -5.47 -4.06 -7.50
C THR A 45 -5.90 -2.81 -6.74
N ALA A 46 -5.90 -2.87 -5.41
CA ALA A 46 -6.43 -1.78 -4.60
C ALA A 46 -5.61 -0.51 -4.72
N ASP A 47 -6.29 0.62 -4.62
CA ASP A 47 -5.64 1.91 -4.47
C ASP A 47 -5.44 2.14 -2.98
N LEU A 48 -4.21 1.93 -2.53
CA LEU A 48 -3.82 2.10 -1.13
C LEU A 48 -2.89 3.31 -0.94
N ARG A 49 -2.90 4.23 -1.91
CA ARG A 49 -2.04 5.41 -1.81
C ARG A 49 -2.39 6.21 -0.57
N GLY A 50 -1.38 6.49 0.25
CA GLY A 50 -1.58 7.23 1.48
C GLY A 50 -2.28 6.46 2.59
N ALA A 51 -2.59 5.20 2.39
CA ALA A 51 -3.30 4.40 3.39
C ALA A 51 -2.44 4.19 4.64
N TYR A 52 -3.10 4.05 5.77
CA TYR A 52 -2.46 3.87 7.06
C TYR A 52 -2.69 2.43 7.52
N LEU A 53 -1.65 1.62 7.38
CA LEU A 53 -1.71 0.18 7.64
C LEU A 53 -0.92 -0.24 8.87
N ARG A 54 -0.74 0.68 9.82
CA ARG A 54 0.02 0.38 11.04
C ARG A 54 -0.55 -0.84 11.75
N ALA A 55 0.32 -1.80 12.05
CA ALA A 55 -0.03 -3.02 12.77
C ALA A 55 -1.07 -3.89 12.06
N ALA A 56 -1.35 -3.64 10.78
CA ALA A 56 -2.25 -4.49 10.01
C ALA A 56 -1.62 -5.85 9.75
N ASP A 57 -2.45 -6.86 9.64
CA ASP A 57 -1.98 -8.20 9.30
C ASP A 57 -2.19 -8.44 7.81
N LEU A 58 -1.07 -8.41 7.07
CA LEU A 58 -1.07 -8.55 5.62
C LEU A 58 -0.45 -9.87 5.17
N ARG A 59 -0.19 -10.79 6.09
CA ARG A 59 0.57 -12.00 5.76
C ARG A 59 -0.05 -12.76 4.59
N GLY A 60 0.78 -13.04 3.59
CA GLY A 60 0.38 -13.79 2.41
C GLY A 60 -0.45 -13.03 1.39
N VAL A 61 -0.69 -11.75 1.61
CA VAL A 61 -1.54 -10.96 0.71
C VAL A 61 -0.76 -10.60 -0.57
N ASP A 62 -1.44 -10.70 -1.70
CA ASP A 62 -0.88 -10.31 -2.99
C ASP A 62 -1.19 -8.82 -3.21
N LEU A 63 -0.15 -8.00 -3.19
CA LEU A 63 -0.25 -6.56 -3.46
C LEU A 63 0.45 -6.18 -4.76
N SER A 64 0.74 -7.17 -5.61
CA SER A 64 1.60 -6.96 -6.77
C SER A 64 1.10 -5.92 -7.77
N SER A 65 -0.20 -5.69 -7.83
CA SER A 65 -0.78 -4.68 -8.72
C SER A 65 -1.43 -3.53 -7.96
N ALA A 66 -1.23 -3.47 -6.66
CA ALA A 66 -1.78 -2.40 -5.83
C ALA A 66 -0.92 -1.13 -5.95
N MET A 67 -1.54 0.01 -5.69
CA MET A 67 -0.85 1.28 -5.59
C MET A 67 -0.57 1.58 -4.12
N LEU A 68 0.70 1.74 -3.77
CA LEU A 68 1.12 1.90 -2.38
C LEU A 68 1.87 3.19 -2.08
N ASP A 69 2.02 4.08 -3.05
CA ASP A 69 2.74 5.33 -2.82
C ASP A 69 2.13 6.10 -1.65
N GLY A 70 2.96 6.49 -0.71
CA GLY A 70 2.52 7.25 0.45
C GLY A 70 1.89 6.44 1.57
N ALA A 71 1.69 5.14 1.39
CA ALA A 71 1.15 4.30 2.45
C ALA A 71 2.21 4.07 3.54
N SER A 72 1.74 3.81 4.75
CA SER A 72 2.62 3.41 5.85
C SER A 72 2.24 2.00 6.30
N ILE A 73 3.24 1.13 6.40
CA ILE A 73 3.07 -0.23 6.88
C ILE A 73 3.81 -0.43 8.21
N HIS A 74 3.90 0.61 9.02
CA HIS A 74 4.62 0.58 10.29
C HIS A 74 4.11 -0.57 11.16
N GLU A 75 5.03 -1.43 11.58
CA GLU A 75 4.73 -2.58 12.45
C GLU A 75 3.72 -3.58 11.84
N ALA A 76 3.44 -3.50 10.54
CA ALA A 76 2.56 -4.46 9.90
C ALA A 76 3.22 -5.83 9.80
N LYS A 77 2.40 -6.87 9.78
CA LYS A 77 2.88 -8.24 9.56
C LYS A 77 2.85 -8.49 8.06
N VAL A 78 4.02 -8.74 7.48
CA VAL A 78 4.15 -8.78 6.02
C VAL A 78 4.77 -10.07 5.49
N SER A 79 4.85 -11.12 6.31
CA SER A 79 5.41 -12.40 5.84
C SER A 79 4.65 -12.90 4.62
N GLY A 80 5.36 -13.20 3.56
CA GLY A 80 4.74 -13.74 2.36
C GLY A 80 3.96 -12.75 1.51
N VAL A 81 4.03 -11.46 1.82
CA VAL A 81 3.38 -10.44 1.00
C VAL A 81 4.11 -10.31 -0.33
N LEU A 82 3.34 -10.23 -1.41
CA LEU A 82 3.89 -9.91 -2.72
C LEU A 82 3.74 -8.41 -2.93
N PHE A 83 4.85 -7.69 -2.79
CA PHE A 83 4.83 -6.24 -2.99
C PHE A 83 4.95 -5.90 -4.48
N PRO A 84 4.44 -4.73 -4.90
CA PRO A 84 4.67 -4.28 -6.26
C PRO A 84 6.16 -4.15 -6.56
N ALA A 85 6.55 -4.45 -7.78
CA ALA A 85 7.97 -4.48 -8.17
C ALA A 85 8.67 -3.13 -8.04
N ASP A 86 7.92 -2.04 -8.02
CA ASP A 86 8.50 -0.70 -7.94
C ASP A 86 8.80 -0.24 -6.51
N PHE A 87 8.68 -1.12 -5.52
CA PHE A 87 9.09 -0.83 -4.14
C PHE A 87 10.22 -1.77 -3.76
N ASP A 88 11.39 -1.22 -3.46
CA ASP A 88 12.52 -2.06 -3.09
C ASP A 88 12.49 -2.45 -1.61
N ALA A 89 13.30 -3.45 -1.27
CA ALA A 89 13.30 -4.01 0.08
C ALA A 89 13.70 -2.98 1.15
N ALA A 90 14.60 -2.08 0.81
CA ALA A 90 15.04 -1.06 1.77
C ALA A 90 13.91 -0.11 2.10
N GLU A 91 13.12 0.28 1.11
CA GLU A 91 12.00 1.17 1.31
C GLU A 91 10.91 0.51 2.16
N ILE A 92 10.64 -0.76 1.88
CA ILE A 92 9.68 -1.54 2.65
C ILE A 92 10.13 -1.64 4.11
N ARG A 93 11.41 -1.94 4.33
CA ARG A 93 11.95 -2.06 5.68
C ARG A 93 11.86 -0.75 6.45
N LEU A 94 12.16 0.37 5.80
CA LEU A 94 12.06 1.67 6.44
C LEU A 94 10.64 1.94 6.93
N SER A 95 9.65 1.60 6.12
CA SER A 95 8.27 1.82 6.52
C SER A 95 7.88 0.94 7.70
N ILE A 96 8.30 -0.33 7.69
CA ILE A 96 7.97 -1.26 8.77
C ILE A 96 8.60 -0.81 10.08
N GLU A 97 9.87 -0.43 10.05
CA GLU A 97 10.63 -0.12 11.27
C GLU A 97 10.37 1.29 11.78
N TYR A 98 10.22 2.26 10.90
CA TYR A 98 10.18 3.66 11.30
C TYR A 98 8.90 4.38 10.92
N GLY A 99 8.00 3.71 10.20
CA GLY A 99 6.73 4.32 9.85
C GLY A 99 6.82 5.34 8.72
N THR A 100 7.89 5.33 7.95
CA THR A 100 8.00 6.23 6.81
C THR A 100 6.96 5.87 5.76
N ARG A 101 6.56 6.87 4.99
CA ARG A 101 5.65 6.65 3.87
C ARG A 101 6.38 5.94 2.75
N LEU A 102 5.75 4.93 2.17
CA LEU A 102 6.34 4.17 1.07
C LEU A 102 6.51 5.05 -0.17
N ARG A 103 7.65 4.96 -0.80
CA ARG A 103 7.95 5.68 -2.03
C ARG A 103 8.37 4.68 -3.08
N SER A 104 7.66 4.65 -4.20
CA SER A 104 8.05 3.79 -5.31
C SER A 104 9.34 4.31 -5.94
N VAL A 105 9.98 3.46 -6.73
CA VAL A 105 11.17 3.87 -7.49
C VAL A 105 10.85 5.08 -8.38
N VAL A 106 9.68 5.06 -9.01
CA VAL A 106 9.24 6.17 -9.86
C VAL A 106 9.06 7.44 -9.02
N SER A 107 8.43 7.33 -7.87
CA SER A 107 8.19 8.47 -7.00
C SER A 107 9.49 9.09 -6.51
N ARG A 108 10.46 8.26 -6.12
CA ARG A 108 11.77 8.75 -5.69
C ARG A 108 12.52 9.38 -6.85
N ALA A 109 12.42 8.80 -8.02
CA ALA A 109 13.09 9.34 -9.21
C ALA A 109 12.56 10.71 -9.58
N LYS A 110 11.25 10.93 -9.42
CA LYS A 110 10.64 12.24 -9.69
C LYS A 110 11.15 13.28 -8.70
N ALA A 111 11.25 12.92 -7.43
CA ALA A 111 11.74 13.84 -6.42
C ALA A 111 13.19 14.23 -6.67
N ILE A 112 14.01 13.28 -7.05
CA ILE A 112 15.41 13.54 -7.39
C ILE A 112 15.52 14.26 -8.73
N GLY A 113 14.70 13.81 -9.68
CA GLY A 113 14.71 14.35 -11.04
C GLY A 113 14.40 15.84 -11.10
N ALA A 114 13.53 16.31 -10.21
CA ALA A 114 13.25 17.73 -10.14
C ALA A 114 14.50 18.53 -9.82
N THR A 115 15.45 17.91 -9.10
CA THR A 115 16.68 18.55 -8.70
C THR A 115 17.81 18.27 -9.65
N HIS A 116 17.82 17.11 -10.28
CA HIS A 116 19.01 16.64 -10.92
C HIS A 116 18.82 16.12 -12.35
N GLN A 117 17.64 16.24 -12.87
CA GLN A 117 17.44 15.91 -14.26
C GLN A 117 18.32 16.77 -15.16
N LEU A 118 18.71 17.92 -14.66
CA LEU A 118 19.61 18.79 -15.41
C LEU A 118 20.97 18.17 -15.61
N THR A 119 21.38 17.34 -14.67
CA THR A 119 22.69 16.70 -14.75
C THR A 119 22.61 15.34 -15.39
N THR A 120 21.47 14.70 -15.33
CA THR A 120 21.37 13.34 -15.82
C THR A 120 20.81 13.25 -17.21
N SER A 121 20.26 14.30 -17.70
CA SER A 121 19.67 14.29 -19.04
C SER A 121 20.69 13.93 -20.10
N GLU A 122 21.92 14.16 -19.82
CA GLU A 122 23.00 13.85 -20.73
C GLU A 122 23.42 12.39 -20.69
N VAL A 123 22.93 11.68 -19.77
CA VAL A 123 23.28 10.28 -19.61
C VAL A 123 22.53 9.38 -20.54
#